data_3a1954e9e19880b1056a9296b3699c80
#
_entry.id   3a1954e9e19880b1056a9296b3699c80
#
_cell.length_a   1.000
_cell.length_b   1.000
_cell.length_c   1.000
_cell.angle_alpha   90.00
_cell.angle_beta   90.00
_cell.angle_gamma   90.00
#
_symmetry.space_group_name_H-M   'P 1'
#
loop_
_entity.id
_entity.type
_entity.pdbx_description
1 polymer ?
#
loop_
_entity_poly.entity_id
_entity_poly.type
_entity_poly.pdbx_seq_one_letter_code
_entity_poly.pdbx_strand_id
1 'polypeptide(L)'
;MKPHQKKQALGSLFKSNFASGLVVFLVALPLCLGIALASGAPPLSGVVAGIVGGIVIGSLSTSHISVSGPAAGLAAIILAAITELGSFELFLCAGLIAGAIQLLLGFIRAGSLAEYIPVSVIEGMLAGIGVIIIMKQIPFALGSNGSLADPAALFADIHTGSLLVAGVSMAILIVWDKIPALNNIKALPAALVAVGAGILMNQWFVASGSSLAIPAGQLVQLPVPDTWREAAAMLTLPNFSGFGNSYVWMTGITIAIVASIETLLCIEAADRLDTRRRITDTNRELRAQGAGNIVSSLIGGLPITSVVVRSSANANAGATHKLSAVIHGVLLLVCVLAIPFILNMIPLSTLAAVLLLVGYKLAKPATLLHFWHKGLYQFIPFAATLVAVVALDLLKGVGIGLAISIIFILQGNMKRAYYLSREELAEADEISLELAEEVSFLNKAAIKKTLKNIRPGSKVTINAERSSYIAGDVLELIEDFANVFAKENDIDVVLKGFKSDYDHEGRDHHSHVRVGHSASI
;
A
#
# COMPACT_ATOMS: atom_id res chain seq x y z
N MET A 1 40.05 -10.65 -1.39
CA MET A 1 39.55 -11.17 -2.69
C MET A 1 40.47 -10.62 -3.79
N LYS A 2 41.10 -11.46 -4.60
CA LYS A 2 41.97 -11.01 -5.70
C LYS A 2 41.18 -10.25 -6.78
N PRO A 3 41.74 -9.25 -7.47
CA PRO A 3 41.01 -8.42 -8.46
C PRO A 3 40.25 -9.22 -9.53
N HIS A 4 40.78 -10.37 -9.93
CA HIS A 4 40.17 -11.28 -10.90
C HIS A 4 38.89 -11.97 -10.36
N GLN A 5 38.87 -12.35 -9.09
CA GLN A 5 37.70 -12.94 -8.45
C GLN A 5 36.57 -11.90 -8.25
N LYS A 6 36.92 -10.63 -8.00
CA LYS A 6 35.98 -9.53 -7.91
C LYS A 6 35.32 -9.22 -9.27
N LYS A 7 36.06 -9.28 -10.37
CA LYS A 7 35.51 -9.12 -11.72
C LYS A 7 34.60 -10.27 -12.14
N GLN A 8 34.95 -11.52 -11.83
CA GLN A 8 34.09 -12.69 -12.12
C GLN A 8 32.80 -12.67 -11.28
N ALA A 9 32.89 -12.30 -10.02
CA ALA A 9 31.70 -12.14 -9.16
C ALA A 9 30.78 -11.00 -9.63
N LEU A 10 31.36 -9.89 -10.13
CA LEU A 10 30.60 -8.77 -10.69
C LEU A 10 29.90 -9.16 -12.00
N GLY A 11 30.58 -9.91 -12.87
CA GLY A 11 30.03 -10.39 -14.14
C GLY A 11 28.86 -11.38 -13.96
N SER A 12 28.97 -12.31 -13.02
CA SER A 12 27.89 -13.24 -12.69
C SER A 12 26.71 -12.54 -12.04
N LEU A 13 26.98 -11.57 -11.17
CA LEU A 13 25.95 -10.73 -10.53
C LEU A 13 25.20 -9.90 -11.59
N PHE A 14 25.91 -9.30 -12.54
CA PHE A 14 25.28 -8.54 -13.62
C PHE A 14 24.40 -9.44 -14.48
N LYS A 15 24.91 -10.61 -14.92
CA LYS A 15 24.18 -11.53 -15.79
C LYS A 15 22.88 -12.04 -15.17
N SER A 16 22.87 -12.40 -13.88
CA SER A 16 21.67 -12.86 -13.19
C SER A 16 20.64 -11.73 -12.99
N ASN A 17 21.09 -10.52 -12.66
CA ASN A 17 20.20 -9.40 -12.41
C ASN A 17 19.77 -8.66 -13.70
N PHE A 18 20.50 -8.83 -14.82
CA PHE A 18 20.08 -8.30 -16.12
C PHE A 18 18.78 -8.94 -16.61
N ALA A 19 18.68 -10.27 -16.54
CA ALA A 19 17.46 -10.97 -16.92
C ALA A 19 16.25 -10.52 -16.08
N SER A 20 16.42 -10.39 -14.77
CA SER A 20 15.36 -9.89 -13.88
C SER A 20 15.00 -8.43 -14.19
N GLY A 21 16.00 -7.56 -14.41
CA GLY A 21 15.79 -6.17 -14.78
C GLY A 21 15.04 -6.02 -16.11
N LEU A 22 15.34 -6.89 -17.09
CA LEU A 22 14.63 -6.94 -18.37
C LEU A 22 13.15 -7.34 -18.18
N VAL A 23 12.87 -8.38 -17.38
CA VAL A 23 11.50 -8.78 -17.08
C VAL A 23 10.72 -7.66 -16.40
N VAL A 24 11.34 -7.00 -15.42
CA VAL A 24 10.73 -5.86 -14.73
C VAL A 24 10.45 -4.71 -15.71
N PHE A 25 11.38 -4.39 -16.60
CA PHE A 25 11.19 -3.37 -17.64
C PHE A 25 9.97 -3.67 -18.52
N LEU A 26 9.85 -4.91 -19.00
CA LEU A 26 8.75 -5.32 -19.86
C LEU A 26 7.37 -5.28 -19.16
N VAL A 27 7.32 -5.55 -17.85
CA VAL A 27 6.11 -5.38 -17.03
C VAL A 27 5.81 -3.91 -16.75
N ALA A 28 6.87 -3.13 -16.47
CA ALA A 28 6.72 -1.77 -15.99
C ALA A 28 6.33 -0.77 -17.09
N LEU A 29 6.77 -0.99 -18.33
CA LEU A 29 6.50 -0.06 -19.42
C LEU A 29 5.01 0.19 -19.65
N PRO A 30 4.15 -0.82 -19.85
CA PRO A 30 2.71 -0.61 -19.98
C PRO A 30 2.08 0.01 -18.72
N LEU A 31 2.56 -0.40 -17.53
CA LEU A 31 2.04 0.12 -16.27
C LEU A 31 2.41 1.60 -16.06
N CYS A 32 3.61 2.03 -16.46
CA CYS A 32 4.00 3.45 -16.39
C CYS A 32 3.09 4.32 -17.22
N LEU A 33 2.85 3.91 -18.48
CA LEU A 33 1.98 4.62 -19.41
C LEU A 33 0.53 4.62 -18.94
N GLY A 34 0.03 3.45 -18.51
CA GLY A 34 -1.34 3.31 -18.02
C GLY A 34 -1.62 4.10 -16.76
N ILE A 35 -0.69 4.13 -15.79
CA ILE A 35 -0.85 4.92 -14.56
C ILE A 35 -0.82 6.42 -14.87
N ALA A 36 0.03 6.90 -15.77
CA ALA A 36 0.01 8.29 -16.19
C ALA A 36 -1.34 8.67 -16.79
N LEU A 37 -1.88 7.83 -17.68
CA LEU A 37 -3.20 8.01 -18.27
C LEU A 37 -4.29 8.04 -17.18
N ALA A 38 -4.29 7.07 -16.26
CA ALA A 38 -5.25 7.00 -15.16
C ALA A 38 -5.17 8.22 -14.23
N SER A 39 -4.00 8.85 -14.17
CA SER A 39 -3.73 10.06 -13.37
C SER A 39 -4.08 11.37 -14.12
N GLY A 40 -4.54 11.32 -15.36
CA GLY A 40 -4.74 12.51 -16.17
C GLY A 40 -3.46 13.28 -16.49
N ALA A 41 -2.31 12.64 -16.36
CA ALA A 41 -1.00 13.23 -16.58
C ALA A 41 -0.45 12.85 -17.98
N PRO A 42 0.51 13.63 -18.53
CA PRO A 42 1.17 13.26 -19.77
C PRO A 42 1.78 11.85 -19.71
N PRO A 43 1.65 11.00 -20.75
CA PRO A 43 2.16 9.63 -20.71
C PRO A 43 3.66 9.53 -20.37
N LEU A 44 4.46 10.50 -20.81
CA LEU A 44 5.88 10.59 -20.52
C LEU A 44 6.16 10.69 -19.01
N SER A 45 5.30 11.36 -18.23
CA SER A 45 5.50 11.55 -16.79
C SER A 45 5.52 10.22 -16.01
N GLY A 46 4.75 9.23 -16.45
CA GLY A 46 4.78 7.90 -15.87
C GLY A 46 6.07 7.15 -16.18
N VAL A 47 6.60 7.31 -17.40
CA VAL A 47 7.89 6.69 -17.79
C VAL A 47 9.04 7.36 -17.05
N VAL A 48 9.04 8.69 -16.92
CA VAL A 48 10.02 9.45 -16.11
C VAL A 48 10.03 8.96 -14.67
N ALA A 49 8.86 8.79 -14.06
CA ALA A 49 8.75 8.22 -12.71
C ALA A 49 9.31 6.79 -12.62
N GLY A 50 9.10 5.96 -13.65
CA GLY A 50 9.70 4.63 -13.73
C GLY A 50 11.23 4.67 -13.84
N ILE A 51 11.79 5.58 -14.66
CA ILE A 51 13.22 5.80 -14.83
C ILE A 51 13.85 6.23 -13.49
N VAL A 52 13.28 7.25 -12.85
CA VAL A 52 13.78 7.77 -11.56
C VAL A 52 13.65 6.73 -10.46
N GLY A 53 12.51 6.02 -10.41
CA GLY A 53 12.29 4.91 -9.48
C GLY A 53 13.33 3.80 -9.62
N GLY A 54 13.65 3.41 -10.86
CA GLY A 54 14.68 2.40 -11.12
C GLY A 54 16.09 2.91 -10.84
N ILE A 55 16.48 4.06 -11.35
CA ILE A 55 17.87 4.55 -11.27
C ILE A 55 18.16 5.21 -9.92
N VAL A 56 17.37 6.23 -9.52
CA VAL A 56 17.66 7.02 -8.33
C VAL A 56 17.29 6.22 -7.08
N ILE A 57 16.04 5.80 -6.95
CA ILE A 57 15.59 5.08 -5.77
C ILE A 57 16.27 3.72 -5.69
N GLY A 58 16.34 2.96 -6.79
CA GLY A 58 17.02 1.67 -6.84
C GLY A 58 18.49 1.74 -6.42
N SER A 59 19.17 2.86 -6.66
CA SER A 59 20.56 3.08 -6.22
C SER A 59 20.64 3.39 -4.72
N LEU A 60 19.73 4.23 -4.19
CA LEU A 60 19.76 4.73 -2.81
C LEU A 60 19.13 3.75 -1.81
N SER A 61 18.13 2.96 -2.25
CA SER A 61 17.41 1.98 -1.45
C SER A 61 18.34 0.91 -0.83
N THR A 62 17.95 0.39 0.32
CA THR A 62 18.56 -0.79 0.94
C THR A 62 17.87 -2.10 0.55
N SER A 63 16.68 -2.04 -0.02
CA SER A 63 16.01 -3.22 -0.54
C SER A 63 16.76 -3.79 -1.74
N HIS A 64 16.86 -5.11 -1.77
CA HIS A 64 17.51 -5.81 -2.88
C HIS A 64 16.54 -6.30 -3.95
N ILE A 65 15.25 -6.35 -3.61
CA ILE A 65 14.20 -6.94 -4.45
C ILE A 65 13.18 -5.88 -4.88
N SER A 66 12.94 -4.88 -4.04
CA SER A 66 11.94 -3.84 -4.31
C SER A 66 12.25 -3.07 -5.59
N VAL A 67 11.19 -2.76 -6.32
CA VAL A 67 11.22 -1.91 -7.51
C VAL A 67 10.24 -0.77 -7.32
N SER A 68 10.73 0.46 -7.46
CA SER A 68 9.94 1.67 -7.33
C SER A 68 9.54 2.22 -8.70
N GLY A 69 8.40 2.92 -8.74
CA GLY A 69 7.87 3.56 -9.94
C GLY A 69 6.54 4.23 -9.67
N PRO A 70 5.85 4.76 -10.70
CA PRO A 70 4.53 5.37 -10.51
C PRO A 70 3.57 4.33 -9.95
N ALA A 71 2.78 4.75 -8.95
CA ALA A 71 1.90 3.88 -8.20
C ALA A 71 0.45 4.04 -8.64
N ALA A 72 -0.22 2.91 -8.87
CA ALA A 72 -1.65 2.90 -9.18
C ALA A 72 -2.48 3.47 -8.01
N GLY A 73 -2.01 3.29 -6.77
CA GLY A 73 -2.64 3.80 -5.56
C GLY A 73 -2.72 5.32 -5.48
N LEU A 74 -1.78 6.02 -6.11
CA LEU A 74 -1.77 7.47 -6.14
C LEU A 74 -2.56 8.07 -7.32
N ALA A 75 -2.93 7.26 -8.33
CA ALA A 75 -3.51 7.76 -9.57
C ALA A 75 -4.76 8.62 -9.35
N ALA A 76 -5.65 8.22 -8.44
CA ALA A 76 -6.87 8.97 -8.14
C ALA A 76 -6.58 10.33 -7.47
N ILE A 77 -5.60 10.38 -6.56
CA ILE A 77 -5.17 11.62 -5.90
C ILE A 77 -4.56 12.57 -6.92
N ILE A 78 -3.69 12.05 -7.78
CA ILE A 78 -3.02 12.82 -8.82
C ILE A 78 -4.03 13.40 -9.80
N LEU A 79 -4.99 12.58 -10.27
CA LEU A 79 -6.05 13.01 -11.17
C LEU A 79 -6.90 14.15 -10.55
N ALA A 80 -7.34 13.98 -9.31
CA ALA A 80 -8.10 15.00 -8.59
C ALA A 80 -7.29 16.30 -8.45
N ALA A 81 -6.01 16.18 -8.10
CA ALA A 81 -5.14 17.33 -7.92
C ALA A 81 -4.86 18.09 -9.24
N ILE A 82 -4.58 17.38 -10.33
CA ILE A 82 -4.38 18.01 -11.65
C ILE A 82 -5.67 18.69 -12.10
N THR A 83 -6.82 18.07 -11.90
CA THR A 83 -8.14 18.64 -12.29
C THR A 83 -8.44 19.91 -11.50
N GLU A 84 -8.22 19.91 -10.19
CA GLU A 84 -8.50 21.07 -9.32
C GLU A 84 -7.50 22.22 -9.53
N LEU A 85 -6.22 21.89 -9.71
CA LEU A 85 -5.17 22.90 -9.99
C LEU A 85 -5.22 23.42 -11.42
N GLY A 86 -5.86 22.72 -12.35
CA GLY A 86 -5.95 23.04 -13.77
C GLY A 86 -4.62 22.95 -14.53
N SER A 87 -3.53 22.50 -13.89
CA SER A 87 -2.19 22.44 -14.48
C SER A 87 -1.34 21.33 -13.87
N PHE A 88 -0.66 20.58 -14.73
CA PHE A 88 0.29 19.55 -14.33
C PHE A 88 1.56 20.16 -13.71
N GLU A 89 2.00 21.30 -14.20
CA GLU A 89 3.18 22.03 -13.70
C GLU A 89 2.98 22.51 -12.25
N LEU A 90 1.76 22.94 -11.90
CA LEU A 90 1.41 23.28 -10.51
C LEU A 90 1.37 22.02 -9.63
N PHE A 91 0.83 20.92 -10.15
CA PHE A 91 0.82 19.64 -9.44
C PHE A 91 2.23 19.13 -9.12
N LEU A 92 3.23 19.36 -9.98
CA LEU A 92 4.62 18.95 -9.72
C LEU A 92 5.19 19.59 -8.45
N CYS A 93 4.73 20.81 -8.07
CA CYS A 93 5.10 21.39 -6.78
C CYS A 93 4.59 20.57 -5.58
N ALA A 94 3.40 19.97 -5.69
CA ALA A 94 2.91 19.05 -4.65
C ALA A 94 3.81 17.79 -4.54
N GLY A 95 4.29 17.28 -5.66
CA GLY A 95 5.27 16.18 -5.67
C GLY A 95 6.61 16.55 -5.01
N LEU A 96 7.09 17.79 -5.20
CA LEU A 96 8.29 18.29 -4.50
C LEU A 96 8.07 18.36 -3.00
N ILE A 97 6.93 18.89 -2.55
CA ILE A 97 6.54 18.94 -1.13
C ILE A 97 6.48 17.53 -0.56
N ALA A 98 5.82 16.60 -1.28
CA ALA A 98 5.72 15.22 -0.86
C ALA A 98 7.09 14.56 -0.66
N GLY A 99 8.00 14.75 -1.62
CA GLY A 99 9.37 14.25 -1.53
C GLY A 99 10.16 14.85 -0.36
N ALA A 100 10.01 16.16 -0.11
CA ALA A 100 10.65 16.82 1.02
C ALA A 100 10.13 16.30 2.37
N ILE A 101 8.81 16.09 2.49
CA ILE A 101 8.21 15.51 3.70
C ILE A 101 8.68 14.07 3.90
N GLN A 102 8.73 13.23 2.85
CA GLN A 102 9.24 11.86 2.97
C GLN A 102 10.71 11.81 3.40
N LEU A 103 11.56 12.72 2.88
CA LEU A 103 12.92 12.89 3.36
C LEU A 103 12.94 13.19 4.85
N LEU A 104 12.14 14.16 5.30
CA LEU A 104 12.03 14.52 6.70
C LEU A 104 11.58 13.34 7.56
N LEU A 105 10.52 12.62 7.16
CA LEU A 105 10.04 11.42 7.83
C LEU A 105 11.15 10.36 7.99
N GLY A 106 11.98 10.18 6.96
CA GLY A 106 13.11 9.25 7.02
C GLY A 106 14.24 9.73 7.97
N PHE A 107 14.44 11.04 8.16
CA PHE A 107 15.42 11.58 9.12
C PHE A 107 14.93 11.51 10.56
N ILE A 108 13.65 11.79 10.82
CA ILE A 108 13.05 11.68 12.17
C ILE A 108 12.71 10.24 12.56
N ARG A 109 13.13 9.25 11.73
CA ARG A 109 12.93 7.81 11.97
C ARG A 109 11.46 7.38 12.05
N ALA A 110 10.60 7.99 11.24
CA ALA A 110 9.18 7.69 11.17
C ALA A 110 8.85 6.39 10.39
N GLY A 111 9.84 5.64 9.94
CA GLY A 111 9.64 4.40 9.15
C GLY A 111 8.85 3.30 9.86
N SER A 112 8.87 3.28 11.20
CA SER A 112 8.07 2.34 11.99
C SER A 112 6.60 2.72 12.13
N LEU A 113 6.19 3.95 11.78
CA LEU A 113 4.80 4.39 11.94
C LEU A 113 3.81 3.56 11.11
N ALA A 114 4.23 3.00 10.00
CA ALA A 114 3.39 2.15 9.18
C ALA A 114 2.97 0.85 9.90
N GLU A 115 3.78 0.36 10.84
CA GLU A 115 3.49 -0.86 11.62
C GLU A 115 2.29 -0.68 12.56
N TYR A 116 1.95 0.57 12.90
CA TYR A 116 0.81 0.91 13.76
C TYR A 116 -0.52 1.03 13.00
N ILE A 117 -0.50 0.95 11.66
CA ILE A 117 -1.73 1.03 10.86
C ILE A 117 -2.37 -0.36 10.78
N PRO A 118 -3.65 -0.52 11.20
CA PRO A 118 -4.31 -1.81 11.15
C PRO A 118 -4.43 -2.36 9.72
N VAL A 119 -4.13 -3.65 9.55
CA VAL A 119 -4.16 -4.33 8.23
C VAL A 119 -5.53 -4.21 7.55
N SER A 120 -6.62 -4.20 8.32
CA SER A 120 -7.99 -4.01 7.79
C SER A 120 -8.17 -2.66 7.11
N VAL A 121 -7.58 -1.59 7.64
CA VAL A 121 -7.61 -0.25 7.03
C VAL A 121 -6.81 -0.21 5.74
N ILE A 122 -5.62 -0.83 5.75
CA ILE A 122 -4.73 -0.90 4.59
C ILE A 122 -5.37 -1.67 3.44
N GLU A 123 -5.90 -2.85 3.72
CA GLU A 123 -6.56 -3.68 2.71
C GLU A 123 -7.87 -3.03 2.21
N GLY A 124 -8.60 -2.32 3.09
CA GLY A 124 -9.76 -1.52 2.71
C GLY A 124 -9.39 -0.36 1.76
N MET A 125 -8.27 0.31 2.04
CA MET A 125 -7.70 1.35 1.19
C MET A 125 -7.32 0.79 -0.19
N LEU A 126 -6.57 -0.31 -0.23
CA LEU A 126 -6.15 -0.94 -1.49
C LEU A 126 -7.36 -1.40 -2.31
N ALA A 127 -8.36 -1.98 -1.67
CA ALA A 127 -9.60 -2.38 -2.34
C ALA A 127 -10.37 -1.18 -2.89
N GLY A 128 -10.48 -0.08 -2.15
CA GLY A 128 -11.07 1.18 -2.60
C GLY A 128 -10.35 1.76 -3.82
N ILE A 129 -9.01 1.79 -3.79
CA ILE A 129 -8.18 2.19 -4.94
C ILE A 129 -8.47 1.29 -6.15
N GLY A 130 -8.56 -0.04 -5.93
CA GLY A 130 -8.87 -0.99 -7.00
C GLY A 130 -10.22 -0.69 -7.67
N VAL A 131 -11.26 -0.39 -6.90
CA VAL A 131 -12.57 0.02 -7.41
C VAL A 131 -12.48 1.31 -8.22
N ILE A 132 -11.80 2.33 -7.71
CA ILE A 132 -11.61 3.62 -8.41
C ILE A 132 -10.91 3.40 -9.75
N ILE A 133 -9.84 2.59 -9.78
CA ILE A 133 -9.13 2.27 -11.02
C ILE A 133 -10.09 1.63 -12.03
N ILE A 134 -10.86 0.62 -11.63
CA ILE A 134 -11.84 -0.04 -12.50
C ILE A 134 -12.81 1.00 -13.07
N MET A 135 -13.41 1.82 -12.22
CA MET A 135 -14.37 2.85 -12.65
C MET A 135 -13.77 3.83 -13.66
N LYS A 136 -12.52 4.24 -13.47
CA LYS A 136 -11.84 5.20 -14.37
C LYS A 136 -11.34 4.56 -15.67
N GLN A 137 -11.11 3.26 -15.71
CA GLN A 137 -10.58 2.58 -16.90
C GLN A 137 -11.67 2.02 -17.84
N ILE A 138 -12.90 1.87 -17.38
CA ILE A 138 -14.01 1.39 -18.23
C ILE A 138 -14.21 2.26 -19.49
N PRO A 139 -14.26 3.61 -19.44
CA PRO A 139 -14.40 4.42 -20.63
C PRO A 139 -13.29 4.18 -21.67
N PHE A 140 -12.04 4.12 -21.23
CA PHE A 140 -10.90 3.87 -22.12
C PHE A 140 -10.94 2.47 -22.75
N ALA A 141 -11.41 1.46 -22.01
CA ALA A 141 -11.60 0.10 -22.53
C ALA A 141 -12.70 0.04 -23.61
N LEU A 142 -13.74 0.87 -23.45
CA LEU A 142 -14.83 1.02 -24.43
C LEU A 142 -14.46 1.94 -25.59
N GLY A 143 -13.34 2.68 -25.49
CA GLY A 143 -12.99 3.71 -26.47
C GLY A 143 -13.95 4.89 -26.50
N SER A 144 -14.63 5.16 -25.38
CA SER A 144 -15.62 6.23 -25.24
C SER A 144 -15.04 7.45 -24.54
N ASN A 145 -15.50 8.62 -24.93
CA ASN A 145 -15.22 9.90 -24.24
C ASN A 145 -16.20 10.18 -23.08
N GLY A 146 -17.22 9.34 -22.91
CA GLY A 146 -18.19 9.42 -21.83
C GLY A 146 -17.61 9.02 -20.48
N SER A 147 -18.38 9.17 -19.40
CA SER A 147 -17.98 8.79 -18.05
C SER A 147 -19.03 7.88 -17.43
N LEU A 148 -18.66 7.13 -16.39
CA LEU A 148 -19.62 6.34 -15.60
C LEU A 148 -20.66 7.20 -14.86
N ALA A 149 -20.40 8.50 -14.70
CA ALA A 149 -21.38 9.45 -14.14
C ALA A 149 -22.52 9.74 -15.12
N ASP A 150 -22.27 9.61 -16.43
CA ASP A 150 -23.29 9.68 -17.49
C ASP A 150 -23.25 8.41 -18.34
N PRO A 151 -23.94 7.35 -17.91
CA PRO A 151 -23.98 6.08 -18.63
C PRO A 151 -24.54 6.19 -20.04
N ALA A 152 -25.48 7.11 -20.28
CA ALA A 152 -26.07 7.29 -21.62
C ALA A 152 -25.02 7.78 -22.62
N ALA A 153 -24.24 8.79 -22.28
CA ALA A 153 -23.12 9.28 -23.08
C ALA A 153 -22.02 8.22 -23.23
N LEU A 154 -21.74 7.45 -22.18
CA LEU A 154 -20.74 6.39 -22.21
C LEU A 154 -21.08 5.31 -23.25
N PHE A 155 -22.32 4.82 -23.27
CA PHE A 155 -22.76 3.75 -24.17
C PHE A 155 -23.10 4.23 -25.58
N ALA A 156 -23.37 5.53 -25.77
CA ALA A 156 -23.62 6.10 -27.09
C ALA A 156 -22.36 6.26 -27.93
N ASP A 157 -21.18 6.39 -27.31
CA ASP A 157 -19.89 6.67 -27.97
C ASP A 157 -18.90 5.49 -27.86
N ILE A 158 -19.41 4.24 -27.95
CA ILE A 158 -18.54 3.06 -27.92
C ILE A 158 -17.84 2.87 -29.27
N HIS A 159 -16.50 2.82 -29.24
CA HIS A 159 -15.71 2.45 -30.41
C HIS A 159 -15.47 0.94 -30.44
N THR A 160 -16.12 0.25 -31.39
CA THR A 160 -16.10 -1.22 -31.49
C THR A 160 -14.68 -1.80 -31.60
N GLY A 161 -13.77 -1.12 -32.33
CA GLY A 161 -12.38 -1.54 -32.46
C GLY A 161 -11.64 -1.50 -31.13
N SER A 162 -11.82 -0.44 -30.33
CA SER A 162 -11.24 -0.31 -29.00
C SER A 162 -11.77 -1.38 -28.05
N LEU A 163 -13.08 -1.64 -28.07
CA LEU A 163 -13.70 -2.71 -27.27
C LEU A 163 -13.15 -4.11 -27.63
N LEU A 164 -13.00 -4.41 -28.92
CA LEU A 164 -12.41 -5.68 -29.37
C LEU A 164 -10.96 -5.83 -28.90
N VAL A 165 -10.15 -4.78 -29.07
CA VAL A 165 -8.74 -4.78 -28.62
C VAL A 165 -8.66 -4.93 -27.10
N ALA A 166 -9.49 -4.23 -26.33
CA ALA A 166 -9.55 -4.39 -24.87
C ALA A 166 -9.97 -5.82 -24.47
N GLY A 167 -10.97 -6.40 -25.14
CA GLY A 167 -11.46 -7.75 -24.89
C GLY A 167 -10.39 -8.82 -25.17
N VAL A 168 -9.67 -8.72 -26.30
CA VAL A 168 -8.57 -9.64 -26.64
C VAL A 168 -7.41 -9.46 -25.66
N SER A 169 -7.04 -8.22 -25.34
CA SER A 169 -5.99 -7.93 -24.35
C SER A 169 -6.34 -8.53 -22.98
N MET A 170 -7.57 -8.37 -22.52
CA MET A 170 -8.06 -8.96 -21.26
C MET A 170 -8.05 -10.49 -21.31
N ALA A 171 -8.49 -11.09 -22.41
CA ALA A 171 -8.45 -12.53 -22.60
C ALA A 171 -7.02 -13.07 -22.52
N ILE A 172 -6.06 -12.42 -23.19
CA ILE A 172 -4.64 -12.78 -23.12
C ILE A 172 -4.15 -12.72 -21.68
N LEU A 173 -4.43 -11.65 -20.94
CA LEU A 173 -3.99 -11.46 -19.56
C LEU A 173 -4.54 -12.56 -18.63
N ILE A 174 -5.82 -12.91 -18.77
CA ILE A 174 -6.48 -13.94 -17.94
C ILE A 174 -5.97 -15.34 -18.30
N VAL A 175 -5.86 -15.66 -19.59
CA VAL A 175 -5.42 -16.97 -20.07
C VAL A 175 -3.96 -17.21 -19.70
N TRP A 176 -3.09 -16.19 -19.80
CA TRP A 176 -1.69 -16.28 -19.44
C TRP A 176 -1.48 -16.63 -17.97
N ASP A 177 -2.25 -16.00 -17.07
CA ASP A 177 -2.19 -16.28 -15.63
C ASP A 177 -2.70 -17.72 -15.29
N LYS A 178 -3.65 -18.25 -16.08
CA LYS A 178 -4.28 -19.56 -15.82
C LYS A 178 -3.53 -20.76 -16.40
N ILE A 179 -2.75 -20.57 -17.47
CA ILE A 179 -2.03 -21.68 -18.13
C ILE A 179 -0.61 -21.76 -17.57
N PRO A 180 -0.28 -22.81 -16.78
CA PRO A 180 1.05 -22.93 -16.16
C PRO A 180 2.21 -22.93 -17.16
N ALA A 181 2.00 -23.48 -18.36
CA ALA A 181 3.01 -23.49 -19.42
C ALA A 181 3.40 -22.07 -19.89
N LEU A 182 2.41 -21.15 -19.98
CA LEU A 182 2.63 -19.76 -20.36
C LEU A 182 3.20 -18.96 -19.19
N ASN A 183 2.67 -19.14 -18.00
CA ASN A 183 3.09 -18.44 -16.78
C ASN A 183 4.57 -18.77 -16.40
N ASN A 184 5.06 -19.94 -16.81
CA ASN A 184 6.46 -20.34 -16.62
C ASN A 184 7.43 -19.66 -17.59
N ILE A 185 6.96 -18.97 -18.64
CA ILE A 185 7.79 -18.21 -19.56
C ILE A 185 8.17 -16.87 -18.93
N LYS A 186 9.14 -16.90 -17.98
CA LYS A 186 9.56 -15.73 -17.20
C LYS A 186 10.00 -14.53 -18.04
N ALA A 187 10.48 -14.78 -19.27
CA ALA A 187 11.00 -13.73 -20.16
C ALA A 187 9.89 -12.97 -20.92
N LEU A 188 8.64 -13.42 -20.91
CA LEU A 188 7.55 -12.83 -21.69
C LEU A 188 6.32 -12.57 -20.81
N PRO A 189 6.22 -11.39 -20.16
CA PRO A 189 5.09 -11.03 -19.32
C PRO A 189 3.77 -10.90 -20.11
N ALA A 190 2.66 -11.34 -19.52
CA ALA A 190 1.32 -11.26 -20.13
C ALA A 190 0.97 -9.85 -20.62
N ALA A 191 1.33 -8.82 -19.86
CA ALA A 191 1.05 -7.43 -20.23
C ALA A 191 1.75 -7.00 -21.53
N LEU A 192 2.99 -7.48 -21.75
CA LEU A 192 3.71 -7.20 -23.01
C LEU A 192 3.06 -7.88 -24.20
N VAL A 193 2.64 -9.14 -24.02
CA VAL A 193 1.93 -9.90 -25.08
C VAL A 193 0.60 -9.24 -25.42
N ALA A 194 -0.15 -8.79 -24.42
CA ALA A 194 -1.39 -8.06 -24.62
C ALA A 194 -1.17 -6.75 -25.39
N VAL A 195 -0.11 -5.99 -25.04
CA VAL A 195 0.26 -4.76 -25.75
C VAL A 195 0.67 -5.05 -27.18
N GLY A 196 1.52 -6.05 -27.42
CA GLY A 196 1.92 -6.47 -28.76
C GLY A 196 0.72 -6.89 -29.60
N ALA A 197 -0.17 -7.69 -29.05
CA ALA A 197 -1.40 -8.10 -29.74
C ALA A 197 -2.30 -6.89 -30.06
N GLY A 198 -2.47 -5.96 -29.12
CA GLY A 198 -3.25 -4.73 -29.35
C GLY A 198 -2.69 -3.87 -30.47
N ILE A 199 -1.35 -3.68 -30.52
CA ILE A 199 -0.68 -2.98 -31.62
C ILE A 199 -0.94 -3.70 -32.95
N LEU A 200 -0.67 -4.99 -33.01
CA LEU A 200 -0.84 -5.77 -34.26
C LEU A 200 -2.28 -5.77 -34.77
N MET A 201 -3.26 -5.90 -33.87
CA MET A 201 -4.67 -5.83 -34.24
C MET A 201 -5.04 -4.47 -34.81
N ASN A 202 -4.61 -3.38 -34.15
CA ASN A 202 -4.92 -2.04 -34.67
C ASN A 202 -4.23 -1.78 -36.01
N GLN A 203 -2.97 -2.19 -36.17
CA GLN A 203 -2.26 -2.08 -37.45
C GLN A 203 -2.95 -2.88 -38.55
N TRP A 204 -3.49 -4.05 -38.23
CA TRP A 204 -4.29 -4.83 -39.17
C TRP A 204 -5.59 -4.12 -39.55
N PHE A 205 -6.30 -3.50 -38.59
CA PHE A 205 -7.50 -2.71 -38.89
C PHE A 205 -7.19 -1.51 -39.79
N VAL A 206 -6.08 -0.81 -39.54
CA VAL A 206 -5.63 0.32 -40.36
C VAL A 206 -5.26 -0.15 -41.80
N ALA A 207 -4.49 -1.23 -41.91
CA ALA A 207 -4.06 -1.77 -43.22
C ALA A 207 -5.22 -2.30 -44.05
N SER A 208 -6.28 -2.82 -43.41
CA SER A 208 -7.49 -3.30 -44.09
C SER A 208 -8.51 -2.21 -44.42
N GLY A 209 -8.24 -0.95 -44.05
CA GLY A 209 -9.19 0.15 -44.22
C GLY A 209 -10.50 -0.01 -43.42
N SER A 210 -10.47 -0.79 -42.35
CA SER A 210 -11.64 -1.12 -41.55
C SER A 210 -12.10 0.05 -40.71
N SER A 211 -13.41 0.20 -40.54
CA SER A 211 -14.02 1.14 -39.58
C SER A 211 -13.67 0.83 -38.11
N LEU A 212 -13.04 -0.33 -37.85
CA LEU A 212 -12.54 -0.72 -36.55
C LEU A 212 -11.17 -0.09 -36.20
N ALA A 213 -10.52 0.61 -37.14
CA ALA A 213 -9.24 1.28 -36.88
C ALA A 213 -9.39 2.31 -35.78
N ILE A 214 -8.54 2.19 -34.75
CA ILE A 214 -8.58 3.05 -33.56
C ILE A 214 -8.04 4.43 -33.92
N PRO A 215 -8.80 5.54 -33.63
CA PRO A 215 -8.36 6.88 -33.92
C PRO A 215 -7.07 7.25 -33.20
N ALA A 216 -6.24 8.13 -33.79
CA ALA A 216 -4.97 8.59 -33.21
C ALA A 216 -5.12 9.17 -31.79
N GLY A 217 -6.24 9.84 -31.48
CA GLY A 217 -6.53 10.35 -30.14
C GLY A 217 -6.73 9.27 -29.06
N GLN A 218 -6.98 8.02 -29.47
CA GLN A 218 -7.11 6.85 -28.58
C GLN A 218 -5.86 5.96 -28.57
N LEU A 219 -4.74 6.47 -29.10
CA LEU A 219 -3.42 5.85 -28.98
C LEU A 219 -2.56 6.63 -27.97
N VAL A 220 -1.49 6.02 -27.49
CA VAL A 220 -0.48 6.69 -26.67
C VAL A 220 0.16 7.81 -27.48
N GLN A 221 0.33 8.97 -26.86
CA GLN A 221 0.94 10.14 -27.47
C GLN A 221 2.19 10.53 -26.70
N LEU A 222 3.34 9.96 -27.07
CA LEU A 222 4.65 10.39 -26.60
C LEU A 222 5.27 11.32 -27.64
N PRO A 223 5.89 12.41 -27.18
CA PRO A 223 6.66 13.24 -28.10
C PRO A 223 7.85 12.43 -28.65
N VAL A 224 8.14 12.61 -29.92
CA VAL A 224 9.25 11.95 -30.63
C VAL A 224 10.32 13.01 -30.89
N PRO A 225 11.44 13.02 -30.12
CA PRO A 225 12.51 13.98 -30.31
C PRO A 225 13.42 13.58 -31.47
N ASP A 226 13.75 14.53 -32.33
CA ASP A 226 14.76 14.35 -33.37
C ASP A 226 16.16 14.64 -32.82
N THR A 227 16.25 15.44 -31.76
CA THR A 227 17.54 15.86 -31.17
C THR A 227 17.53 15.76 -29.65
N TRP A 228 18.70 15.62 -29.03
CA TRP A 228 18.86 15.64 -27.57
C TRP A 228 18.35 16.92 -26.91
N ARG A 229 18.40 18.05 -27.63
CA ARG A 229 17.89 19.33 -27.15
C ARG A 229 16.36 19.30 -27.06
N GLU A 230 15.70 18.71 -28.03
CA GLU A 230 14.26 18.49 -28.01
C GLU A 230 13.86 17.49 -26.93
N ALA A 231 14.61 16.39 -26.78
CA ALA A 231 14.37 15.44 -25.70
C ALA A 231 14.43 16.10 -24.32
N ALA A 232 15.35 17.01 -24.08
CA ALA A 232 15.41 17.78 -22.84
C ALA A 232 14.26 18.80 -22.71
N ALA A 233 13.82 19.40 -23.80
CA ALA A 233 12.69 20.35 -23.81
C ALA A 233 11.32 19.68 -23.58
N MET A 234 11.22 18.35 -23.71
CA MET A 234 10.00 17.58 -23.41
C MET A 234 9.74 17.38 -21.93
N LEU A 235 10.74 17.63 -21.08
CA LEU A 235 10.58 17.50 -19.64
C LEU A 235 9.73 18.66 -19.13
N THR A 236 8.62 18.35 -18.50
CA THR A 236 7.75 19.33 -17.87
C THR A 236 8.38 19.80 -16.56
N LEU A 237 8.66 21.08 -16.43
CA LEU A 237 9.23 21.64 -15.20
C LEU A 237 8.13 22.13 -14.27
N PRO A 238 8.34 22.06 -12.94
CA PRO A 238 7.36 22.58 -11.98
C PRO A 238 7.20 24.10 -12.08
N ASN A 239 5.98 24.56 -12.00
CA ASN A 239 5.69 25.98 -11.86
C ASN A 239 5.71 26.35 -10.38
N PHE A 240 6.84 26.93 -9.94
CA PHE A 240 7.09 27.27 -8.52
C PHE A 240 6.11 28.30 -7.92
N SER A 241 5.29 28.98 -8.73
CA SER A 241 4.19 29.81 -8.21
C SER A 241 3.17 28.96 -7.41
N GLY A 242 3.13 27.64 -7.66
CA GLY A 242 2.32 26.68 -6.92
C GLY A 242 2.57 26.66 -5.41
N PHE A 243 3.76 27.02 -4.93
CA PHE A 243 4.02 27.10 -3.48
C PHE A 243 3.18 28.16 -2.75
N GLY A 244 2.61 29.14 -3.45
CA GLY A 244 1.65 30.09 -2.90
C GLY A 244 0.23 29.52 -2.73
N ASN A 245 -0.06 28.36 -3.30
CA ASN A 245 -1.39 27.74 -3.26
C ASN A 245 -1.50 26.72 -2.12
N SER A 246 -2.41 26.94 -1.17
CA SER A 246 -2.65 26.04 -0.04
C SER A 246 -3.08 24.64 -0.46
N TYR A 247 -3.78 24.48 -1.58
CA TYR A 247 -4.19 23.20 -2.12
C TYR A 247 -2.99 22.35 -2.58
N VAL A 248 -1.94 22.97 -3.11
CA VAL A 248 -0.68 22.30 -3.47
C VAL A 248 -0.01 21.71 -2.22
N TRP A 249 0.00 22.45 -1.11
CA TRP A 249 0.54 21.95 0.17
C TRP A 249 -0.29 20.78 0.71
N MET A 250 -1.62 20.91 0.72
CA MET A 250 -2.52 19.84 1.17
C MET A 250 -2.31 18.57 0.32
N THR A 251 -2.25 18.70 -1.00
CA THR A 251 -1.98 17.61 -1.93
C THR A 251 -0.61 16.99 -1.68
N GLY A 252 0.43 17.81 -1.48
CA GLY A 252 1.78 17.35 -1.18
C GLY A 252 1.85 16.53 0.11
N ILE A 253 1.21 16.99 1.18
CA ILE A 253 1.11 16.27 2.45
C ILE A 253 0.36 14.94 2.25
N THR A 254 -0.76 14.97 1.54
CA THR A 254 -1.56 13.76 1.24
C THR A 254 -0.72 12.71 0.49
N ILE A 255 -0.03 13.14 -0.58
CA ILE A 255 0.85 12.26 -1.35
C ILE A 255 1.99 11.71 -0.46
N ALA A 256 2.61 12.56 0.39
CA ALA A 256 3.67 12.12 1.28
C ALA A 256 3.23 11.00 2.22
N ILE A 257 2.07 11.16 2.85
CA ILE A 257 1.51 10.18 3.79
C ILE A 257 1.21 8.87 3.05
N VAL A 258 0.42 8.95 1.97
CA VAL A 258 -0.04 7.77 1.23
C VAL A 258 1.13 7.04 0.57
N ALA A 259 2.03 7.76 -0.09
CA ALA A 259 3.20 7.18 -0.72
C ALA A 259 4.16 6.54 0.30
N SER A 260 4.29 7.10 1.50
CA SER A 260 5.10 6.51 2.56
C SER A 260 4.49 5.20 3.06
N ILE A 261 3.19 5.19 3.35
CA ILE A 261 2.47 3.99 3.77
C ILE A 261 2.57 2.90 2.69
N GLU A 262 2.24 3.23 1.45
CA GLU A 262 2.29 2.28 0.32
C GLU A 262 3.70 1.71 0.13
N THR A 263 4.73 2.57 0.19
CA THR A 263 6.12 2.14 0.10
C THR A 263 6.50 1.17 1.21
N LEU A 264 6.22 1.50 2.47
CA LEU A 264 6.63 0.68 3.62
C LEU A 264 5.96 -0.70 3.60
N LEU A 265 4.69 -0.76 3.22
CA LEU A 265 3.96 -2.02 3.04
C LEU A 265 4.51 -2.85 1.87
N CYS A 266 4.81 -2.20 0.75
CA CYS A 266 5.39 -2.88 -0.41
C CYS A 266 6.78 -3.44 -0.11
N ILE A 267 7.57 -2.75 0.71
CA ILE A 267 8.88 -3.21 1.14
C ILE A 267 8.78 -4.42 2.04
N GLU A 268 7.89 -4.42 3.02
CA GLU A 268 7.63 -5.58 3.86
C GLU A 268 7.26 -6.80 3.01
N ALA A 269 6.37 -6.61 2.02
CA ALA A 269 6.03 -7.66 1.07
C ALA A 269 7.22 -8.12 0.22
N ALA A 270 8.07 -7.19 -0.23
CA ALA A 270 9.28 -7.51 -1.01
C ALA A 270 10.32 -8.27 -0.18
N ASP A 271 10.52 -7.90 1.08
CA ASP A 271 11.45 -8.58 1.99
C ASP A 271 11.01 -10.04 2.27
N ARG A 272 9.69 -10.28 2.33
CA ARG A 272 9.15 -11.64 2.42
C ARG A 272 9.43 -12.49 1.16
N LEU A 273 9.53 -11.86 -0.01
CA LEU A 273 9.86 -12.51 -1.28
C LEU A 273 11.37 -12.68 -1.49
N ASP A 274 12.21 -12.00 -0.71
CA ASP A 274 13.65 -12.15 -0.80
C ASP A 274 14.07 -13.56 -0.33
N THR A 275 14.69 -14.31 -1.24
CA THR A 275 15.19 -15.67 -0.94
C THR A 275 16.24 -15.67 0.17
N ARG A 276 16.92 -14.55 0.39
CA ARG A 276 17.92 -14.37 1.45
C ARG A 276 17.34 -13.78 2.73
N ARG A 277 16.03 -13.49 2.78
CA ARG A 277 15.33 -12.93 3.95
C ARG A 277 16.00 -11.70 4.54
N ARG A 278 16.53 -10.82 3.70
CA ARG A 278 17.14 -9.56 4.13
C ARG A 278 16.04 -8.56 4.47
N ILE A 279 16.24 -7.83 5.56
CA ILE A 279 15.32 -6.81 6.03
C ILE A 279 15.80 -5.44 5.53
N THR A 280 14.89 -4.67 4.98
CA THR A 280 15.15 -3.34 4.45
C THR A 280 15.07 -2.31 5.58
N ASP A 281 16.01 -1.37 5.65
CA ASP A 281 15.93 -0.20 6.54
C ASP A 281 14.84 0.75 6.05
N THR A 282 13.71 0.77 6.76
CA THR A 282 12.52 1.55 6.43
C THR A 282 12.79 3.05 6.42
N ASN A 283 13.64 3.56 7.32
CA ASN A 283 13.99 4.99 7.37
C ASN A 283 14.86 5.41 6.19
N ARG A 284 15.81 4.56 5.81
CA ARG A 284 16.62 4.80 4.62
C ARG A 284 15.81 4.71 3.35
N GLU A 285 14.82 3.83 3.33
CA GLU A 285 13.91 3.72 2.21
C GLU A 285 13.05 4.98 2.05
N LEU A 286 12.48 5.52 3.13
CA LEU A 286 11.77 6.80 3.07
C LEU A 286 12.64 7.93 2.53
N ARG A 287 13.93 7.97 2.92
CA ARG A 287 14.88 8.95 2.37
C ARG A 287 15.15 8.73 0.88
N ALA A 288 15.27 7.49 0.44
CA ALA A 288 15.46 7.16 -0.97
C ALA A 288 14.23 7.55 -1.80
N GLN A 289 13.03 7.25 -1.29
CA GLN A 289 11.76 7.63 -1.94
C GLN A 289 11.59 9.15 -1.98
N GLY A 290 11.88 9.85 -0.88
CA GLY A 290 11.82 11.31 -0.84
C GLY A 290 12.75 11.97 -1.84
N ALA A 291 14.02 11.52 -1.90
CA ALA A 291 14.98 11.99 -2.91
C ALA A 291 14.50 11.69 -4.34
N GLY A 292 13.99 10.48 -4.59
CA GLY A 292 13.43 10.10 -5.88
C GLY A 292 12.22 10.94 -6.27
N ASN A 293 11.31 11.21 -5.34
CA ASN A 293 10.12 12.04 -5.59
C ASN A 293 10.48 13.50 -5.90
N ILE A 294 11.49 14.06 -5.24
CA ILE A 294 12.01 15.39 -5.57
C ILE A 294 12.56 15.38 -7.00
N VAL A 295 13.44 14.43 -7.33
CA VAL A 295 14.03 14.35 -8.68
C VAL A 295 12.95 14.13 -9.74
N SER A 296 12.00 13.21 -9.50
CA SER A 296 10.89 12.94 -10.42
C SER A 296 10.08 14.19 -10.71
N SER A 297 9.65 14.90 -9.67
CA SER A 297 8.84 16.11 -9.79
C SER A 297 9.60 17.26 -10.46
N LEU A 298 10.93 17.37 -10.26
CA LEU A 298 11.75 18.38 -10.94
C LEU A 298 11.85 18.19 -12.45
N ILE A 299 11.71 16.96 -12.93
CA ILE A 299 11.83 16.64 -14.36
C ILE A 299 10.51 16.18 -15.00
N GLY A 300 9.38 16.48 -14.36
CA GLY A 300 8.04 16.20 -14.90
C GLY A 300 7.55 14.79 -14.73
N GLY A 301 8.10 14.02 -13.77
CA GLY A 301 7.63 12.68 -13.45
C GLY A 301 6.53 12.68 -12.38
N LEU A 302 5.74 11.60 -12.39
CA LEU A 302 4.75 11.33 -11.34
C LEU A 302 5.41 11.01 -9.99
N PRO A 303 4.67 11.14 -8.86
CA PRO A 303 5.08 10.61 -7.58
C PRO A 303 5.32 9.09 -7.63
N ILE A 304 6.35 8.67 -6.94
CA ILE A 304 6.90 7.31 -6.97
C ILE A 304 6.68 6.64 -5.61
N THR A 305 6.33 5.34 -5.64
CA THR A 305 6.35 4.45 -4.47
C THR A 305 7.06 3.15 -4.82
N SER A 306 7.37 2.34 -3.82
CA SER A 306 7.66 0.93 -4.05
C SER A 306 6.38 0.22 -4.51
N VAL A 307 6.47 -0.71 -5.47
CA VAL A 307 5.30 -1.34 -6.11
C VAL A 307 5.39 -2.86 -6.02
N VAL A 308 4.42 -3.50 -5.33
CA VAL A 308 4.40 -4.97 -5.10
C VAL A 308 4.45 -5.76 -6.41
N VAL A 309 3.68 -5.37 -7.44
CA VAL A 309 3.60 -6.12 -8.71
C VAL A 309 4.96 -6.20 -9.39
N ARG A 310 5.70 -5.09 -9.45
CA ARG A 310 7.04 -5.04 -10.06
C ARG A 310 8.07 -5.76 -9.19
N SER A 311 7.99 -5.61 -7.86
CA SER A 311 8.86 -6.28 -6.90
C SER A 311 8.67 -7.80 -6.95
N SER A 312 7.43 -8.28 -7.05
CA SER A 312 7.13 -9.70 -7.23
C SER A 312 7.65 -10.23 -8.57
N ALA A 313 7.49 -9.48 -9.66
CA ALA A 313 8.03 -9.85 -10.96
C ALA A 313 9.57 -9.95 -10.92
N ASN A 314 10.23 -9.00 -10.21
CA ASN A 314 11.67 -9.00 -10.00
C ASN A 314 12.14 -10.23 -9.20
N ALA A 315 11.48 -10.53 -8.07
CA ALA A 315 11.77 -11.71 -7.26
C ALA A 315 11.58 -13.02 -8.04
N ASN A 316 10.45 -13.16 -8.73
CA ASN A 316 10.11 -14.34 -9.52
C ASN A 316 11.05 -14.55 -10.71
N ALA A 317 11.60 -13.46 -11.27
CA ALA A 317 12.62 -13.52 -12.31
C ALA A 317 14.02 -13.87 -11.76
N GLY A 318 14.17 -14.06 -10.44
CA GLY A 318 15.40 -14.50 -9.80
C GLY A 318 16.35 -13.34 -9.44
N ALA A 319 15.85 -12.13 -9.22
CA ALA A 319 16.65 -11.03 -8.73
C ALA A 319 17.29 -11.35 -7.37
N THR A 320 18.55 -10.98 -7.22
CA THR A 320 19.32 -11.18 -5.98
C THR A 320 19.94 -9.89 -5.46
N HIS A 321 19.88 -8.83 -6.27
CA HIS A 321 20.51 -7.55 -5.96
C HIS A 321 19.72 -6.39 -6.58
N LYS A 322 19.72 -5.23 -5.93
CA LYS A 322 19.09 -3.99 -6.40
C LYS A 322 19.50 -3.51 -7.79
N LEU A 323 20.58 -4.08 -8.33
CA LEU A 323 21.04 -3.82 -9.70
C LEU A 323 19.95 -4.11 -10.75
N SER A 324 19.05 -5.06 -10.50
CA SER A 324 17.90 -5.35 -11.38
C SER A 324 16.96 -4.14 -11.53
N ALA A 325 16.69 -3.42 -10.43
CA ALA A 325 15.89 -2.20 -10.47
C ALA A 325 16.59 -1.08 -11.25
N VAL A 326 17.91 -0.93 -11.09
CA VAL A 326 18.70 0.06 -11.86
C VAL A 326 18.71 -0.28 -13.36
N ILE A 327 18.93 -1.55 -13.72
CA ILE A 327 18.88 -2.02 -15.11
C ILE A 327 17.50 -1.74 -15.71
N HIS A 328 16.42 -2.03 -15.01
CA HIS A 328 15.07 -1.70 -15.43
C HIS A 328 14.90 -0.21 -15.74
N GLY A 329 15.36 0.68 -14.87
CA GLY A 329 15.30 2.12 -15.08
C GLY A 329 16.09 2.60 -16.29
N VAL A 330 17.30 2.03 -16.50
CA VAL A 330 18.13 2.30 -17.68
C VAL A 330 17.45 1.80 -18.96
N LEU A 331 16.83 0.62 -18.94
CA LEU A 331 16.10 0.09 -20.09
C LEU A 331 14.89 0.95 -20.45
N LEU A 332 14.16 1.48 -19.44
CA LEU A 332 13.08 2.44 -19.70
C LEU A 332 13.59 3.72 -20.36
N LEU A 333 14.71 4.26 -19.87
CA LEU A 333 15.33 5.45 -20.47
C LEU A 333 15.72 5.21 -21.92
N VAL A 334 16.41 4.10 -22.19
CA VAL A 334 16.82 3.73 -23.56
C VAL A 334 15.59 3.53 -24.45
N CYS A 335 14.54 2.86 -23.95
CA CYS A 335 13.35 2.57 -24.72
C CYS A 335 12.61 3.86 -25.14
N VAL A 336 12.41 4.81 -24.21
CA VAL A 336 11.69 6.04 -24.54
C VAL A 336 12.46 6.96 -25.48
N LEU A 337 13.78 6.87 -25.48
CA LEU A 337 14.62 7.66 -26.38
C LEU A 337 14.83 6.99 -27.76
N ALA A 338 14.90 5.65 -27.80
CA ALA A 338 15.24 4.94 -29.04
C ALA A 338 14.02 4.54 -29.89
N ILE A 339 12.87 4.23 -29.25
CA ILE A 339 11.70 3.67 -29.95
C ILE A 339 10.35 4.30 -29.54
N PRO A 340 10.26 5.63 -29.36
CA PRO A 340 9.01 6.27 -28.96
C PRO A 340 7.89 6.06 -29.98
N PHE A 341 8.22 5.91 -31.27
CA PHE A 341 7.26 5.66 -32.36
C PHE A 341 6.50 4.34 -32.18
N ILE A 342 7.16 3.28 -31.65
CA ILE A 342 6.48 2.01 -31.34
C ILE A 342 5.53 2.19 -30.17
N LEU A 343 5.91 2.97 -29.17
CA LEU A 343 5.09 3.25 -28.00
C LEU A 343 3.82 4.02 -28.37
N ASN A 344 3.90 4.90 -29.36
CA ASN A 344 2.77 5.65 -29.89
C ASN A 344 1.76 4.79 -30.69
N MET A 345 2.11 3.56 -31.02
CA MET A 345 1.17 2.60 -31.61
C MET A 345 0.30 1.88 -30.58
N ILE A 346 0.56 2.04 -29.29
CA ILE A 346 -0.15 1.33 -28.23
C ILE A 346 -1.56 1.90 -28.07
N PRO A 347 -2.62 1.07 -28.23
CA PRO A 347 -3.99 1.51 -27.97
C PRO A 347 -4.23 1.77 -26.47
N LEU A 348 -4.90 2.89 -26.13
CA LEU A 348 -5.29 3.19 -24.76
C LEU A 348 -6.20 2.12 -24.17
N SER A 349 -7.03 1.47 -25.00
CA SER A 349 -7.89 0.36 -24.62
C SER A 349 -7.12 -0.88 -24.13
N THR A 350 -5.93 -1.14 -24.69
CA THR A 350 -5.03 -2.19 -24.18
C THR A 350 -4.48 -1.86 -22.80
N LEU A 351 -4.03 -0.60 -22.60
CA LEU A 351 -3.55 -0.15 -21.29
C LEU A 351 -4.68 -0.18 -20.25
N ALA A 352 -5.89 0.18 -20.65
CA ALA A 352 -7.07 0.08 -19.81
C ALA A 352 -7.35 -1.38 -19.39
N ALA A 353 -7.25 -2.36 -20.30
CA ALA A 353 -7.40 -3.77 -19.96
C ALA A 353 -6.35 -4.23 -18.91
N VAL A 354 -5.10 -3.80 -19.04
CA VAL A 354 -4.05 -4.08 -18.05
C VAL A 354 -4.41 -3.50 -16.69
N LEU A 355 -4.85 -2.22 -16.65
CA LEU A 355 -5.21 -1.54 -15.40
C LEU A 355 -6.51 -2.09 -14.79
N LEU A 356 -7.49 -2.51 -15.57
CA LEU A 356 -8.68 -3.21 -15.08
C LEU A 356 -8.32 -4.49 -14.34
N LEU A 357 -7.36 -5.26 -14.87
CA LEU A 357 -6.86 -6.46 -14.17
C LEU A 357 -6.13 -6.10 -12.88
N VAL A 358 -5.33 -5.02 -12.87
CA VAL A 358 -4.66 -4.51 -11.65
C VAL A 358 -5.71 -4.08 -10.62
N GLY A 359 -6.70 -3.30 -11.02
CA GLY A 359 -7.81 -2.88 -10.16
C GLY A 359 -8.56 -4.07 -9.55
N TYR A 360 -8.86 -5.09 -10.36
CA TYR A 360 -9.48 -6.33 -9.89
C TYR A 360 -8.57 -7.07 -8.88
N LYS A 361 -7.26 -7.14 -9.13
CA LYS A 361 -6.30 -7.77 -8.20
C LYS A 361 -6.20 -7.02 -6.85
N LEU A 362 -6.44 -5.72 -6.81
CA LEU A 362 -6.49 -4.93 -5.59
C LEU A 362 -7.84 -5.07 -4.87
N ALA A 363 -8.96 -5.09 -5.61
CA ALA A 363 -10.32 -5.18 -5.08
C ALA A 363 -10.89 -6.61 -5.09
N LYS A 364 -10.04 -7.64 -4.90
CA LYS A 364 -10.48 -9.04 -4.99
C LYS A 364 -11.67 -9.32 -4.06
N PRO A 365 -12.79 -9.92 -4.56
CA PRO A 365 -13.88 -10.36 -3.70
C PRO A 365 -13.46 -11.32 -2.59
N ALA A 366 -12.41 -12.11 -2.82
CA ALA A 366 -11.84 -13.01 -1.82
C ALA A 366 -11.30 -12.27 -0.59
N THR A 367 -10.75 -11.06 -0.75
CA THR A 367 -10.29 -10.21 0.36
C THR A 367 -11.47 -9.77 1.23
N LEU A 368 -12.57 -9.35 0.61
CA LEU A 368 -13.80 -8.98 1.31
C LEU A 368 -14.38 -10.16 2.11
N LEU A 369 -14.45 -11.35 1.49
CA LEU A 369 -14.88 -12.57 2.18
C LEU A 369 -13.93 -12.95 3.32
N HIS A 370 -12.63 -12.80 3.13
CA HIS A 370 -11.63 -13.08 4.15
C HIS A 370 -11.85 -12.23 5.42
N PHE A 371 -12.06 -10.92 5.26
CA PHE A 371 -12.35 -10.05 6.40
C PHE A 371 -13.72 -10.31 7.02
N TRP A 372 -14.73 -10.68 6.21
CA TRP A 372 -16.02 -11.12 6.72
C TRP A 372 -15.90 -12.32 7.67
N HIS A 373 -15.15 -13.35 7.26
CA HIS A 373 -14.92 -14.54 8.09
C HIS A 373 -14.06 -14.28 9.33
N LYS A 374 -13.22 -13.26 9.31
CA LYS A 374 -12.45 -12.82 10.50
C LYS A 374 -13.31 -12.13 11.56
N GLY A 375 -14.57 -11.87 11.26
CA GLY A 375 -15.54 -11.27 12.15
C GLY A 375 -15.67 -9.76 12.01
N LEU A 376 -16.79 -9.22 12.53
CA LEU A 376 -17.18 -7.82 12.39
C LEU A 376 -16.12 -6.83 12.89
N TYR A 377 -15.30 -7.27 13.82
CA TYR A 377 -14.23 -6.48 14.41
C TYR A 377 -13.15 -6.02 13.39
N GLN A 378 -12.85 -6.86 12.39
CA GLN A 378 -11.93 -6.53 11.31
C GLN A 378 -12.66 -6.11 10.04
N PHE A 379 -13.88 -6.64 9.82
CA PHE A 379 -14.65 -6.35 8.62
C PHE A 379 -15.17 -4.91 8.59
N ILE A 380 -15.67 -4.37 9.70
CA ILE A 380 -16.24 -3.02 9.72
C ILE A 380 -15.19 -1.94 9.38
N PRO A 381 -13.99 -1.91 10.00
CA PRO A 381 -12.95 -0.97 9.59
C PRO A 381 -12.54 -1.12 8.12
N PHE A 382 -12.41 -2.36 7.62
CA PHE A 382 -12.12 -2.65 6.21
C PHE A 382 -13.19 -2.07 5.29
N ALA A 383 -14.47 -2.43 5.51
CA ALA A 383 -15.58 -1.99 4.66
C ALA A 383 -15.81 -0.48 4.72
N ALA A 384 -15.70 0.11 5.91
CA ALA A 384 -15.81 1.56 6.10
C ALA A 384 -14.71 2.31 5.36
N THR A 385 -13.46 1.82 5.42
CA THR A 385 -12.34 2.40 4.67
C THR A 385 -12.59 2.31 3.17
N LEU A 386 -12.98 1.13 2.67
CA LEU A 386 -13.26 0.91 1.25
C LEU A 386 -14.34 1.88 0.75
N VAL A 387 -15.49 1.93 1.43
CA VAL A 387 -16.62 2.79 1.04
C VAL A 387 -16.24 4.26 1.12
N ALA A 388 -15.57 4.69 2.18
CA ALA A 388 -15.19 6.07 2.37
C ALA A 388 -14.12 6.53 1.35
N VAL A 389 -13.17 5.66 0.98
CA VAL A 389 -12.18 5.93 -0.08
C VAL A 389 -12.86 6.13 -1.43
N VAL A 390 -13.86 5.31 -1.77
CA VAL A 390 -14.58 5.41 -3.04
C VAL A 390 -15.53 6.60 -3.08
N ALA A 391 -16.20 6.90 -1.97
CA ALA A 391 -17.23 7.93 -1.91
C ALA A 391 -16.71 9.34 -1.65
N LEU A 392 -15.58 9.48 -0.96
CA LEU A 392 -15.02 10.78 -0.58
C LEU A 392 -13.67 10.99 -1.29
N ASP A 393 -12.59 10.65 -0.59
CA ASP A 393 -11.23 10.64 -1.09
C ASP A 393 -10.37 9.67 -0.25
N LEU A 394 -9.16 9.40 -0.74
CA LEU A 394 -8.28 8.42 -0.12
C LEU A 394 -7.87 8.81 1.31
N LEU A 395 -7.50 10.07 1.55
CA LEU A 395 -7.02 10.50 2.85
C LEU A 395 -8.14 10.48 3.90
N LYS A 396 -9.31 11.04 3.55
CA LYS A 396 -10.49 11.01 4.43
C LYS A 396 -10.94 9.57 4.66
N GLY A 397 -10.93 8.74 3.62
CA GLY A 397 -11.31 7.33 3.72
C GLY A 397 -10.42 6.54 4.68
N VAL A 398 -9.11 6.69 4.58
CA VAL A 398 -8.15 6.07 5.51
C VAL A 398 -8.32 6.63 6.93
N GLY A 399 -8.51 7.96 7.06
CA GLY A 399 -8.74 8.60 8.36
C GLY A 399 -9.99 8.06 9.07
N ILE A 400 -11.11 7.92 8.35
CA ILE A 400 -12.35 7.32 8.85
C ILE A 400 -12.13 5.86 9.27
N GLY A 401 -11.48 5.08 8.40
CA GLY A 401 -11.17 3.69 8.68
C GLY A 401 -10.29 3.52 9.92
N LEU A 402 -9.26 4.36 10.07
CA LEU A 402 -8.38 4.36 11.24
C LEU A 402 -9.15 4.74 12.52
N ALA A 403 -9.98 5.78 12.48
CA ALA A 403 -10.79 6.19 13.61
C ALA A 403 -11.75 5.06 14.07
N ILE A 404 -12.43 4.42 13.11
CA ILE A 404 -13.31 3.27 13.39
C ILE A 404 -12.48 2.11 13.96
N SER A 405 -11.31 1.80 13.38
CA SER A 405 -10.44 0.72 13.86
C SER A 405 -9.97 0.97 15.29
N ILE A 406 -9.56 2.20 15.62
CA ILE A 406 -9.16 2.58 16.99
C ILE A 406 -10.33 2.37 17.97
N ILE A 407 -11.56 2.79 17.61
CA ILE A 407 -12.75 2.58 18.45
C ILE A 407 -12.96 1.09 18.72
N PHE A 408 -12.86 0.24 17.69
CA PHE A 408 -12.99 -1.20 17.85
C PHE A 408 -11.89 -1.82 18.71
N ILE A 409 -10.63 -1.39 18.54
CA ILE A 409 -9.49 -1.84 19.35
C ILE A 409 -9.73 -1.47 20.83
N LEU A 410 -10.10 -0.21 21.10
CA LEU A 410 -10.41 0.26 22.44
C LEU A 410 -11.57 -0.54 23.05
N GLN A 411 -12.64 -0.77 22.29
CA GLN A 411 -13.78 -1.58 22.74
C GLN A 411 -13.38 -3.04 23.06
N GLY A 412 -12.46 -3.60 22.27
CA GLY A 412 -11.92 -4.94 22.53
C GLY A 412 -11.11 -5.01 23.81
N ASN A 413 -10.24 -4.01 24.04
CA ASN A 413 -9.46 -3.91 25.26
C ASN A 413 -10.36 -3.70 26.50
N MET A 414 -11.42 -2.91 26.38
CA MET A 414 -12.41 -2.73 27.47
C MET A 414 -13.05 -4.04 27.92
N LYS A 415 -13.28 -4.98 27.00
CA LYS A 415 -13.93 -6.27 27.31
C LYS A 415 -12.99 -7.33 27.89
N ARG A 416 -11.68 -7.15 27.78
CA ARG A 416 -10.66 -8.11 28.19
C ARG A 416 -9.90 -7.70 29.46
N ALA A 417 -10.59 -7.04 30.37
CA ALA A 417 -10.01 -6.52 31.60
C ALA A 417 -9.57 -7.59 32.60
N TYR A 418 -10.18 -8.75 32.54
CA TYR A 418 -9.99 -9.84 33.51
C TYR A 418 -10.51 -11.18 32.95
N TYR A 419 -10.06 -12.25 33.56
CA TYR A 419 -10.63 -13.60 33.42
C TYR A 419 -11.52 -13.87 34.64
N LEU A 420 -12.79 -14.19 34.38
CA LEU A 420 -13.76 -14.52 35.42
C LEU A 420 -13.97 -16.03 35.46
N SER A 421 -13.64 -16.66 36.57
CA SER A 421 -14.08 -18.02 36.91
C SER A 421 -15.14 -17.91 37.99
N ARG A 422 -16.31 -18.53 37.77
CA ARG A 422 -17.41 -18.56 38.70
C ARG A 422 -17.88 -19.99 38.91
N GLU A 423 -17.84 -20.43 40.16
CA GLU A 423 -18.38 -21.71 40.57
C GLU A 423 -19.66 -21.45 41.34
N GLU A 424 -20.79 -21.87 40.76
CA GLU A 424 -22.12 -21.66 41.37
C GLU A 424 -22.36 -22.76 42.40
N LEU A 425 -22.36 -22.39 43.68
CA LEU A 425 -22.74 -23.24 44.78
C LEU A 425 -24.19 -22.95 45.23
N ALA A 426 -24.85 -23.89 45.89
CA ALA A 426 -26.28 -23.79 46.20
C ALA A 426 -26.64 -22.59 47.10
N GLU A 427 -25.76 -22.13 47.97
CA GLU A 427 -26.01 -21.04 48.92
C GLU A 427 -25.17 -19.79 48.66
N ALA A 428 -23.98 -19.90 48.02
CA ALA A 428 -23.07 -18.79 47.73
C ALA A 428 -22.19 -19.11 46.53
N ASP A 429 -21.78 -18.09 45.78
CA ASP A 429 -20.86 -18.26 44.64
C ASP A 429 -19.40 -18.14 45.11
N GLU A 430 -18.53 -18.99 44.59
CA GLU A 430 -17.08 -18.77 44.67
C GLU A 430 -16.58 -18.16 43.36
N ILE A 431 -16.09 -16.91 43.41
CA ILE A 431 -15.75 -16.12 42.25
C ILE A 431 -14.25 -15.78 42.28
N SER A 432 -13.53 -16.15 41.26
CA SER A 432 -12.14 -15.75 41.05
C SER A 432 -12.07 -14.77 39.88
N LEU A 433 -11.61 -13.56 40.16
CA LEU A 433 -11.36 -12.48 39.20
C LEU A 433 -9.86 -12.32 39.02
N GLU A 434 -9.31 -12.87 37.96
CA GLU A 434 -7.88 -12.72 37.62
C GLU A 434 -7.73 -11.49 36.70
N LEU A 435 -7.06 -10.44 37.21
CA LEU A 435 -6.86 -9.19 36.46
C LEU A 435 -5.86 -9.41 35.32
N ALA A 436 -6.04 -8.67 34.22
CA ALA A 436 -5.12 -8.68 33.08
C ALA A 436 -3.76 -8.10 33.46
N GLU A 437 -2.75 -8.33 32.65
CA GLU A 437 -1.39 -7.82 32.84
C GLU A 437 -1.35 -6.29 32.90
N GLU A 438 -2.15 -5.61 32.05
CA GLU A 438 -2.35 -4.18 32.06
C GLU A 438 -3.83 -3.86 32.24
N VAL A 439 -4.20 -3.20 33.32
CA VAL A 439 -5.57 -2.76 33.63
C VAL A 439 -5.64 -1.25 33.58
N SER A 440 -6.12 -0.72 32.47
CA SER A 440 -6.28 0.72 32.25
C SER A 440 -7.59 1.27 32.82
N PHE A 441 -7.74 2.60 32.86
CA PHE A 441 -9.00 3.25 33.26
C PHE A 441 -10.20 2.82 32.38
N LEU A 442 -9.96 2.40 31.12
CA LEU A 442 -10.98 1.91 30.20
C LEU A 442 -11.67 0.63 30.72
N ASN A 443 -10.98 -0.11 31.56
CA ASN A 443 -11.47 -1.36 32.14
C ASN A 443 -12.36 -1.16 33.37
N LYS A 444 -12.35 0.05 33.97
CA LYS A 444 -13.14 0.41 35.18
C LYS A 444 -14.61 0.04 35.06
N ALA A 445 -15.24 0.37 33.92
CA ALA A 445 -16.65 0.11 33.71
C ALA A 445 -17.01 -1.38 33.70
N ALA A 446 -16.14 -2.21 33.06
CA ALA A 446 -16.34 -3.65 32.99
C ALA A 446 -16.17 -4.31 34.37
N ILE A 447 -15.10 -3.95 35.09
CA ILE A 447 -14.82 -4.44 36.46
C ILE A 447 -15.94 -4.01 37.39
N LYS A 448 -16.36 -2.74 37.38
CA LYS A 448 -17.48 -2.23 38.20
C LYS A 448 -18.79 -2.99 37.97
N LYS A 449 -19.10 -3.28 36.69
CA LYS A 449 -20.30 -4.06 36.34
C LYS A 449 -20.23 -5.48 36.90
N THR A 450 -19.09 -6.13 36.85
CA THR A 450 -18.93 -7.49 37.40
C THR A 450 -19.00 -7.50 38.89
N LEU A 451 -18.29 -6.60 39.58
CA LEU A 451 -18.31 -6.50 41.04
C LEU A 451 -19.72 -6.19 41.58
N LYS A 452 -20.50 -5.35 40.90
CA LYS A 452 -21.91 -5.06 41.31
C LYS A 452 -22.87 -6.22 41.12
N ASN A 453 -22.58 -7.18 40.27
CA ASN A 453 -23.44 -8.32 39.98
C ASN A 453 -23.12 -9.57 40.84
N ILE A 454 -22.26 -9.41 41.82
CA ILE A 454 -21.93 -10.47 42.79
C ILE A 454 -23.06 -10.61 43.79
N ARG A 455 -23.48 -11.85 44.06
CA ARG A 455 -24.52 -12.15 45.02
C ARG A 455 -24.05 -11.93 46.47
N PRO A 456 -24.91 -11.44 47.34
CA PRO A 456 -24.60 -11.40 48.79
C PRO A 456 -24.17 -12.80 49.32
N GLY A 457 -23.28 -12.81 50.29
CA GLY A 457 -22.77 -14.05 50.88
C GLY A 457 -21.72 -14.78 50.07
N SER A 458 -21.32 -14.27 48.89
CA SER A 458 -20.31 -14.90 48.00
C SER A 458 -18.91 -14.69 48.50
N LYS A 459 -18.00 -15.61 48.09
CA LYS A 459 -16.57 -15.48 48.31
C LYS A 459 -15.87 -15.04 47.02
N VAL A 460 -15.14 -13.91 47.08
CA VAL A 460 -14.52 -13.28 45.90
C VAL A 460 -13.02 -13.17 46.08
N THR A 461 -12.26 -13.78 45.19
CA THR A 461 -10.81 -13.60 45.11
C THR A 461 -10.47 -12.71 43.94
N ILE A 462 -9.88 -11.53 44.19
CA ILE A 462 -9.35 -10.65 43.13
C ILE A 462 -7.82 -10.83 43.08
N ASN A 463 -7.36 -11.42 41.99
CA ASN A 463 -5.94 -11.76 41.83
C ASN A 463 -5.26 -10.79 40.84
N ALA A 464 -4.26 -10.05 41.32
CA ALA A 464 -3.43 -9.09 40.57
C ALA A 464 -1.97 -9.58 40.40
N GLU A 465 -1.66 -10.87 40.70
CA GLU A 465 -0.27 -11.39 40.64
C GLU A 465 0.37 -11.21 39.26
N ARG A 466 -0.44 -11.29 38.19
CA ARG A 466 0.01 -11.11 36.81
C ARG A 466 -0.01 -9.66 36.35
N SER A 467 -0.59 -8.75 37.13
CA SER A 467 -0.72 -7.36 36.71
C SER A 467 0.61 -6.61 36.89
N SER A 468 1.11 -6.10 35.78
CA SER A 468 2.26 -5.19 35.73
C SER A 468 1.84 -3.76 36.04
N TYR A 469 0.63 -3.37 35.59
CA TYR A 469 0.05 -2.05 35.77
C TYR A 469 -1.45 -2.13 36.07
N ILE A 470 -1.91 -1.32 37.03
CA ILE A 470 -3.32 -1.10 37.34
C ILE A 470 -3.53 0.42 37.52
N ALA A 471 -4.46 1.00 36.74
CA ALA A 471 -4.78 2.42 36.85
C ALA A 471 -5.33 2.77 38.23
N GLY A 472 -4.95 3.93 38.77
CA GLY A 472 -5.38 4.38 40.09
C GLY A 472 -6.89 4.37 40.32
N ASP A 473 -7.66 4.79 39.30
CA ASP A 473 -9.12 4.75 39.30
C ASP A 473 -9.72 3.34 39.47
N VAL A 474 -8.99 2.31 39.04
CA VAL A 474 -9.42 0.91 39.16
C VAL A 474 -9.03 0.35 40.53
N LEU A 475 -7.86 0.74 41.06
CA LEU A 475 -7.46 0.41 42.43
C LEU A 475 -8.48 0.95 43.42
N GLU A 476 -8.82 2.24 43.33
CA GLU A 476 -9.83 2.90 44.18
C GLU A 476 -11.18 2.17 44.09
N LEU A 477 -11.62 1.79 42.87
CA LEU A 477 -12.84 1.01 42.69
C LEU A 477 -12.81 -0.35 43.41
N ILE A 478 -11.67 -1.05 43.38
CA ILE A 478 -11.51 -2.37 44.02
C ILE A 478 -11.45 -2.21 45.53
N GLU A 479 -10.76 -1.18 46.03
CA GLU A 479 -10.69 -0.85 47.45
C GLU A 479 -12.08 -0.46 48.02
N ASP A 480 -12.84 0.39 47.31
CA ASP A 480 -14.19 0.74 47.66
C ASP A 480 -15.11 -0.50 47.71
N PHE A 481 -14.97 -1.39 46.71
CA PHE A 481 -15.70 -2.63 46.70
C PHE A 481 -15.38 -3.49 47.93
N ALA A 482 -14.09 -3.71 48.23
CA ALA A 482 -13.67 -4.57 49.32
C ALA A 482 -14.00 -3.97 50.70
N ASN A 483 -13.87 -2.64 50.89
CA ASN A 483 -14.02 -2.00 52.17
C ASN A 483 -15.46 -1.57 52.50
N VAL A 484 -16.29 -1.26 51.51
CA VAL A 484 -17.66 -0.76 51.68
C VAL A 484 -18.69 -1.77 51.20
N PHE A 485 -18.77 -2.00 49.86
CA PHE A 485 -19.84 -2.80 49.26
C PHE A 485 -19.84 -4.26 49.73
N ALA A 486 -18.68 -4.89 49.86
CA ALA A 486 -18.58 -6.27 50.28
C ALA A 486 -19.04 -6.48 51.73
N LYS A 487 -18.69 -5.54 52.61
CA LYS A 487 -19.09 -5.58 54.01
C LYS A 487 -20.62 -5.39 54.20
N GLU A 488 -21.23 -4.52 53.38
CA GLU A 488 -22.67 -4.30 53.41
C GLU A 488 -23.50 -5.48 52.88
N ASN A 489 -22.86 -6.37 52.08
CA ASN A 489 -23.52 -7.51 51.42
C ASN A 489 -23.02 -8.88 51.90
N ASP A 490 -22.29 -8.96 53.02
CA ASP A 490 -21.70 -10.19 53.56
C ASP A 490 -20.86 -10.98 52.56
N ILE A 491 -20.11 -10.26 51.72
CA ILE A 491 -19.18 -10.83 50.72
C ILE A 491 -17.78 -10.93 51.32
N ASP A 492 -17.20 -12.13 51.30
CA ASP A 492 -15.82 -12.36 51.75
C ASP A 492 -14.87 -12.07 50.59
N VAL A 493 -14.02 -11.02 50.72
CA VAL A 493 -13.11 -10.58 49.66
C VAL A 493 -11.66 -10.85 50.02
N VAL A 494 -10.96 -11.56 49.15
CA VAL A 494 -9.51 -11.81 49.24
C VAL A 494 -8.82 -11.06 48.10
N LEU A 495 -7.96 -10.10 48.46
CA LEU A 495 -7.08 -9.38 47.51
C LEU A 495 -5.74 -10.08 47.46
N LYS A 496 -5.28 -10.52 46.27
CA LYS A 496 -4.07 -11.28 46.10
C LYS A 496 -3.14 -10.62 45.08
N GLY A 497 -1.85 -10.48 45.41
CA GLY A 497 -0.82 -10.04 44.48
C GLY A 497 -0.83 -8.55 44.12
N PHE A 498 -1.54 -7.70 44.89
CA PHE A 498 -1.51 -6.26 44.70
C PHE A 498 -0.16 -5.69 45.16
N LYS A 499 0.44 -4.79 44.36
CA LYS A 499 1.69 -4.12 44.63
C LYS A 499 1.42 -2.80 45.35
N SER A 500 2.39 -2.32 46.15
CA SER A 500 2.28 -1.04 46.84
C SER A 500 2.38 0.16 45.91
N ASP A 501 2.92 -0.02 44.71
CA ASP A 501 3.10 1.02 43.73
C ASP A 501 2.98 0.46 42.30
N TYR A 502 2.15 1.09 41.46
CA TYR A 502 1.97 0.80 40.04
C TYR A 502 2.38 2.03 39.26
N ASP A 503 3.71 2.23 39.11
CA ASP A 503 4.27 3.42 38.49
C ASP A 503 4.07 3.43 36.95
N HIS A 504 3.62 4.58 36.42
CA HIS A 504 3.42 4.81 34.98
C HIS A 504 4.73 5.09 34.23
N GLU A 505 5.84 5.32 34.94
CA GLU A 505 7.13 5.55 34.31
C GLU A 505 7.67 4.23 33.77
N GLY A 506 7.44 4.03 32.46
CA GLY A 506 8.13 3.01 31.66
C GLY A 506 9.63 3.16 31.77
N ARG A 507 10.21 2.58 32.79
CA ARG A 507 11.63 2.22 32.74
C ARG A 507 11.76 1.20 31.61
N ASP A 508 12.60 1.55 30.65
CA ASP A 508 13.08 0.61 29.62
C ASP A 508 13.41 -0.73 30.27
N HIS A 509 12.46 -1.65 30.22
CA HIS A 509 12.73 -3.03 30.53
C HIS A 509 13.58 -3.59 29.38
N HIS A 510 14.89 -3.35 29.44
CA HIS A 510 15.84 -4.29 28.88
C HIS A 510 15.58 -5.62 29.57
N SER A 511 14.74 -6.44 28.93
CA SER A 511 14.52 -7.82 29.31
C SER A 511 15.87 -8.54 29.24
N HIS A 512 16.52 -8.68 30.37
CA HIS A 512 17.59 -9.66 30.51
C HIS A 512 16.94 -11.05 30.36
N VAL A 513 16.97 -11.59 29.16
CA VAL A 513 16.69 -13.00 28.91
C VAL A 513 17.80 -13.78 29.61
N ARG A 514 17.58 -14.21 30.85
CA ARG A 514 18.39 -15.22 31.48
C ARG A 514 18.08 -16.55 30.80
N VAL A 515 18.93 -16.97 29.87
CA VAL A 515 18.96 -18.32 29.39
C VAL A 515 19.42 -19.20 30.56
N GLY A 516 18.47 -19.84 31.25
CA GLY A 516 18.77 -20.83 32.27
C GLY A 516 19.40 -22.05 31.60
N HIS A 517 20.67 -22.29 31.84
CA HIS A 517 21.25 -23.59 31.57
C HIS A 517 20.58 -24.60 32.53
N SER A 518 19.73 -25.48 32.00
CA SER A 518 19.33 -26.67 32.67
C SER A 518 20.56 -27.62 32.71
N ALA A 519 21.17 -27.73 33.86
CA ALA A 519 22.12 -28.81 34.12
C ALA A 519 21.38 -30.16 34.04
N SER A 520 21.86 -31.00 33.15
CA SER A 520 21.54 -32.44 33.09
C SER A 520 22.00 -33.16 34.36
N ILE A 521 21.11 -33.91 34.96
CA ILE A 521 21.42 -35.17 35.63
C ILE A 521 20.54 -36.23 34.99
#